data_c61712375825566bcf193bbd8e33ad81
#
_entry.id   c61712375825566bcf193bbd8e33ad81
#
_cell.length_a   1.000
_cell.length_b   1.000
_cell.length_c   1.000
_cell.angle_alpha   90.00
_cell.angle_beta   90.00
_cell.angle_gamma   90.00
#
_symmetry.space_group_name_H-M   'P 1'
#
loop_
_entity.id
_entity.type
_entity.pdbx_description
1 polymer ?
#
loop_
_entity_poly.entity_id
_entity_poly.type
_entity_poly.pdbx_seq_one_letter_code
_entity_poly.pdbx_strand_id
1 'polypeptide(L)'
;MDLDLNDTEASIVESLRVLLQRQAGPARAKELAATAEADGPLADALAESGFLDLFGDDHAGPSAAGLVTEEVSRAAGAIPVGARILVGPAVVSGVELPPLVTVAEAGTTAPVRFAAAAGGLLLVGEDEAAYLTCGEWTAVPVPTKYGYPLARVETTATGRGLGPGSADVARRWWQVSLAAEIAGTAQAAVDLTTKYLKEREQFGRPLGAFQALQHRLAECAVQAEGVRWLAREAIALGAPAALAAGAAVAAAGAARLITQETHQLTGAMGFTLEYDLHVWSLRLQALRTEGGGIGRHAEALVGARWH
;
A
#
# COMPACT_ATOMS: atom_id res chain seq x y z
N MET A 1 -16.68 -6.60 -16.42
CA MET A 1 -16.14 -5.32 -15.86
C MET A 1 -15.38 -4.62 -16.97
N ASP A 2 -15.67 -3.37 -17.23
CA ASP A 2 -14.84 -2.54 -18.11
C ASP A 2 -13.49 -2.33 -17.41
N LEU A 3 -12.40 -2.56 -18.11
CA LEU A 3 -11.04 -2.48 -17.55
C LEU A 3 -10.40 -1.11 -17.80
N ASP A 4 -11.00 -0.31 -18.67
CA ASP A 4 -10.51 1.03 -18.97
C ASP A 4 -10.96 2.02 -17.89
N LEU A 5 -10.11 3.00 -17.60
CA LEU A 5 -10.47 4.10 -16.73
C LEU A 5 -11.54 4.96 -17.42
N ASN A 6 -12.57 5.34 -16.68
CA ASN A 6 -13.48 6.37 -17.17
C ASN A 6 -12.81 7.75 -17.20
N ASP A 7 -13.44 8.74 -17.86
CA ASP A 7 -12.84 10.07 -18.06
C ASP A 7 -12.48 10.77 -16.73
N THR A 8 -13.29 10.57 -15.68
CA THR A 8 -13.06 11.14 -14.34
C THR A 8 -11.83 10.47 -13.69
N GLU A 9 -11.76 9.15 -13.70
CA GLU A 9 -10.63 8.39 -13.16
C GLU A 9 -9.33 8.71 -13.90
N ALA A 10 -9.37 8.82 -15.23
CA ALA A 10 -8.21 9.20 -16.04
C ALA A 10 -7.70 10.60 -15.67
N SER A 11 -8.61 11.57 -15.52
CA SER A 11 -8.27 12.95 -15.13
C SER A 11 -7.68 13.01 -13.71
N ILE A 12 -8.23 12.25 -12.77
CA ILE A 12 -7.71 12.13 -11.39
C ILE A 12 -6.28 11.59 -11.42
N VAL A 13 -6.05 10.48 -12.14
CA VAL A 13 -4.72 9.84 -12.23
C VAL A 13 -3.70 10.79 -12.89
N GLU A 14 -4.07 11.50 -13.96
CA GLU A 14 -3.19 12.45 -14.64
C GLU A 14 -2.79 13.60 -13.70
N SER A 15 -3.75 14.23 -13.04
CA SER A 15 -3.53 15.34 -12.09
C SER A 15 -2.67 14.89 -10.91
N LEU A 16 -2.97 13.71 -10.36
CA LEU A 16 -2.21 13.11 -9.26
C LEU A 16 -0.76 12.85 -9.65
N ARG A 17 -0.51 12.30 -10.85
CA ARG A 17 0.85 12.04 -11.33
C ARG A 17 1.67 13.32 -11.44
N VAL A 18 1.08 14.43 -11.86
CA VAL A 18 1.76 15.74 -11.90
C VAL A 18 2.17 16.18 -10.48
N LEU A 19 1.30 16.01 -9.49
CA LEU A 19 1.62 16.30 -8.09
C LEU A 19 2.76 15.40 -7.57
N LEU A 20 2.64 14.08 -7.78
CA LEU A 20 3.61 13.09 -7.31
C LEU A 20 4.99 13.25 -7.94
N GLN A 21 5.09 13.64 -9.22
CA GLN A 21 6.35 13.95 -9.88
C GLN A 21 7.14 15.09 -9.20
N ARG A 22 6.44 16.01 -8.54
CA ARG A 22 7.04 17.15 -7.85
C ARG A 22 7.40 16.85 -6.41
N GLN A 23 6.63 16.00 -5.74
CA GLN A 23 6.70 15.83 -4.27
C GLN A 23 7.13 14.45 -3.80
N ALA A 24 7.06 13.42 -4.64
CA ALA A 24 7.41 12.05 -4.30
C ALA A 24 8.58 11.53 -5.15
N GLY A 25 8.96 10.30 -4.93
CA GLY A 25 9.99 9.61 -5.72
C GLY A 25 11.08 8.98 -4.85
N PRO A 26 11.99 8.20 -5.47
CA PRO A 26 12.98 7.43 -4.72
C PRO A 26 13.96 8.29 -3.92
N ALA A 27 14.35 9.48 -4.41
CA ALA A 27 15.23 10.37 -3.67
C ALA A 27 14.57 10.83 -2.36
N ARG A 28 13.34 11.34 -2.44
CA ARG A 28 12.56 11.77 -1.27
C ARG A 28 12.28 10.61 -0.31
N ALA A 29 11.95 9.44 -0.84
CA ALA A 29 11.72 8.24 -0.03
C ALA A 29 12.96 7.81 0.76
N LYS A 30 14.17 7.94 0.17
CA LYS A 30 15.44 7.63 0.87
C LYS A 30 15.76 8.64 1.97
N GLU A 31 15.51 9.93 1.75
CA GLU A 31 15.67 10.97 2.77
C GLU A 31 14.79 10.68 3.99
N LEU A 32 13.51 10.44 3.78
CA LEU A 32 12.55 10.13 4.85
C LEU A 32 12.85 8.80 5.56
N ALA A 33 13.32 7.80 4.82
CA ALA A 33 13.72 6.54 5.41
C ALA A 33 14.94 6.68 6.33
N ALA A 34 15.86 7.60 6.03
CA ALA A 34 17.04 7.87 6.85
C ALA A 34 16.69 8.50 8.20
N THR A 35 15.63 9.29 8.26
CA THR A 35 15.13 9.95 9.49
C THR A 35 13.97 9.21 10.13
N ALA A 36 13.46 8.15 9.50
CA ALA A 36 12.26 7.41 9.89
C ALA A 36 11.02 8.34 10.01
N GLU A 37 10.86 9.26 9.06
CA GLU A 37 9.76 10.23 9.03
C GLU A 37 8.70 9.86 7.98
N ALA A 38 7.46 10.32 8.22
CA ALA A 38 6.41 10.36 7.22
C ALA A 38 6.52 11.63 6.36
N ASP A 39 5.99 11.57 5.15
CA ASP A 39 5.96 12.73 4.25
C ASP A 39 4.74 13.62 4.53
N GLY A 40 4.84 14.44 5.60
CA GLY A 40 3.80 15.40 5.96
C GLY A 40 3.43 16.34 4.79
N PRO A 41 4.42 17.00 4.13
CA PRO A 41 4.14 17.86 2.98
C PRO A 41 3.38 17.17 1.84
N LEU A 42 3.68 15.90 1.53
CA LEU A 42 2.92 15.15 0.53
C LEU A 42 1.48 14.89 1.00
N ALA A 43 1.31 14.52 2.28
CA ALA A 43 -0.03 14.28 2.84
C ALA A 43 -0.89 15.55 2.81
N ASP A 44 -0.33 16.70 3.19
CA ASP A 44 -1.00 17.99 3.16
C ASP A 44 -1.38 18.40 1.73
N ALA A 45 -0.47 18.24 0.77
CA ALA A 45 -0.76 18.55 -0.63
C ALA A 45 -1.85 17.66 -1.25
N LEU A 46 -1.90 16.38 -0.87
CA LEU A 46 -2.98 15.48 -1.28
C LEU A 46 -4.32 15.85 -0.65
N ALA A 47 -4.31 16.30 0.62
CA ALA A 47 -5.51 16.80 1.30
C ALA A 47 -6.02 18.09 0.65
N GLU A 48 -5.16 19.09 0.47
CA GLU A 48 -5.50 20.38 -0.17
C GLU A 48 -6.03 20.22 -1.60
N SER A 49 -5.56 19.19 -2.31
CA SER A 49 -6.02 18.86 -3.66
C SER A 49 -7.27 17.96 -3.69
N GLY A 50 -7.83 17.59 -2.54
CA GLY A 50 -9.01 16.74 -2.41
C GLY A 50 -8.79 15.25 -2.70
N PHE A 51 -7.55 14.81 -2.96
CA PHE A 51 -7.28 13.40 -3.26
C PHE A 51 -7.51 12.46 -2.08
N LEU A 52 -7.48 12.96 -0.84
CA LEU A 52 -7.71 12.13 0.35
C LEU A 52 -9.19 11.88 0.63
N ASP A 53 -10.12 12.59 0.00
CA ASP A 53 -11.54 12.53 0.34
C ASP A 53 -12.42 11.92 -0.76
N LEU A 54 -11.79 11.32 -1.79
CA LEU A 54 -12.47 10.72 -2.95
C LEU A 54 -13.40 9.55 -2.60
N PHE A 55 -13.15 8.83 -1.51
CA PHE A 55 -13.93 7.64 -1.15
C PHE A 55 -15.44 7.92 -1.01
N GLY A 56 -15.80 9.05 -0.45
CA GLY A 56 -17.18 9.47 -0.25
C GLY A 56 -17.75 10.37 -1.35
N ASP A 57 -16.99 10.62 -2.41
CA ASP A 57 -17.44 11.46 -3.53
C ASP A 57 -18.41 10.70 -4.44
N ASP A 58 -19.53 11.32 -4.80
CA ASP A 58 -20.60 10.70 -5.60
C ASP A 58 -20.17 10.33 -7.04
N HIS A 59 -19.12 10.97 -7.57
CA HIS A 59 -18.64 10.76 -8.94
C HIS A 59 -17.35 9.96 -9.03
N ALA A 60 -16.50 10.04 -8.01
CA ALA A 60 -15.19 9.38 -7.96
C ALA A 60 -15.25 8.06 -7.17
N GLY A 61 -15.73 8.11 -5.94
CA GLY A 61 -15.98 6.96 -5.09
C GLY A 61 -14.74 6.13 -4.72
N PRO A 62 -14.97 4.93 -4.15
CA PRO A 62 -13.90 4.04 -3.72
C PRO A 62 -12.94 3.62 -4.82
N SER A 63 -13.40 3.50 -6.08
CA SER A 63 -12.54 3.14 -7.21
C SER A 63 -11.43 4.15 -7.44
N ALA A 64 -11.78 5.45 -7.47
CA ALA A 64 -10.79 6.52 -7.60
C ALA A 64 -9.84 6.57 -6.39
N ALA A 65 -10.35 6.36 -5.16
CA ALA A 65 -9.52 6.24 -3.96
C ALA A 65 -8.50 5.10 -4.07
N GLY A 66 -8.90 3.97 -4.65
CA GLY A 66 -8.01 2.84 -4.96
C GLY A 66 -6.90 3.20 -5.94
N LEU A 67 -7.24 3.95 -7.01
CA LEU A 67 -6.26 4.45 -7.98
C LEU A 67 -5.24 5.39 -7.33
N VAL A 68 -5.69 6.29 -6.45
CA VAL A 68 -4.79 7.17 -5.69
C VAL A 68 -3.86 6.34 -4.80
N THR A 69 -4.36 5.32 -4.12
CA THR A 69 -3.54 4.41 -3.30
C THR A 69 -2.44 3.75 -4.14
N GLU A 70 -2.78 3.25 -5.31
CA GLU A 70 -1.85 2.60 -6.24
C GLU A 70 -0.77 3.58 -6.74
N GLU A 71 -1.16 4.78 -7.22
CA GLU A 71 -0.22 5.74 -7.80
C GLU A 71 0.71 6.36 -6.74
N VAL A 72 0.23 6.67 -5.54
CA VAL A 72 1.08 7.14 -4.43
C VAL A 72 2.12 6.08 -4.05
N SER A 73 1.72 4.82 -3.98
CA SER A 73 2.62 3.71 -3.67
C SER A 73 3.63 3.46 -4.79
N ARG A 74 3.21 3.57 -6.06
CA ARG A 74 4.08 3.50 -7.23
C ARG A 74 5.14 4.61 -7.24
N ALA A 75 4.75 5.82 -6.85
CA ALA A 75 5.65 6.97 -6.74
C ALA A 75 6.54 6.95 -5.48
N ALA A 76 6.50 5.88 -4.70
CA ALA A 76 7.22 5.76 -3.43
C ALA A 76 6.84 6.84 -2.39
N GLY A 77 5.59 7.30 -2.35
CA GLY A 77 5.09 8.18 -1.30
C GLY A 77 5.24 7.55 0.09
N ALA A 78 5.71 8.32 1.07
CA ALA A 78 5.94 7.84 2.43
C ALA A 78 4.81 8.29 3.38
N ILE A 79 3.59 7.88 3.04
CA ILE A 79 2.36 8.15 3.82
C ILE A 79 1.51 6.88 3.94
N PRO A 80 0.64 6.76 4.96
CA PRO A 80 -0.27 5.63 5.14
C PRO A 80 -1.52 5.79 4.23
N VAL A 81 -1.31 5.88 2.92
CA VAL A 81 -2.35 6.28 1.96
C VAL A 81 -3.57 5.36 2.00
N GLY A 82 -3.37 4.04 1.97
CA GLY A 82 -4.49 3.09 1.97
C GLY A 82 -5.31 3.13 3.26
N ALA A 83 -4.66 3.28 4.40
CA ALA A 83 -5.35 3.44 5.68
C ALA A 83 -6.19 4.74 5.71
N ARG A 84 -5.64 5.85 5.19
CA ARG A 84 -6.33 7.16 5.19
C ARG A 84 -7.52 7.21 4.23
N ILE A 85 -7.38 6.72 3.00
CA ILE A 85 -8.39 6.97 1.96
C ILE A 85 -9.32 5.79 1.66
N LEU A 86 -8.98 4.58 2.12
CA LEU A 86 -9.83 3.40 1.95
C LEU A 86 -10.38 2.89 3.28
N VAL A 87 -9.50 2.63 4.29
CA VAL A 87 -9.94 2.03 5.55
C VAL A 87 -10.69 3.03 6.42
N GLY A 88 -10.11 4.21 6.63
CA GLY A 88 -10.71 5.25 7.47
C GLY A 88 -12.13 5.61 7.08
N PRO A 89 -12.38 6.06 5.85
CA PRO A 89 -13.73 6.46 5.41
C PRO A 89 -14.75 5.32 5.40
N ALA A 90 -14.30 4.08 5.26
CA ALA A 90 -15.20 2.92 5.26
C ALA A 90 -15.83 2.64 6.63
N VAL A 91 -15.18 3.06 7.72
CA VAL A 91 -15.65 2.75 9.10
C VAL A 91 -15.85 3.97 9.99
N VAL A 92 -15.16 5.08 9.72
CA VAL A 92 -15.27 6.31 10.53
C VAL A 92 -16.26 7.26 9.86
N SER A 93 -17.34 7.57 10.55
CA SER A 93 -18.35 8.53 10.09
C SER A 93 -18.47 9.71 11.06
N GLY A 94 -18.80 10.89 10.52
CA GLY A 94 -19.06 12.10 11.33
C GLY A 94 -17.84 12.68 12.04
N VAL A 95 -16.64 12.35 11.57
CA VAL A 95 -15.35 12.92 12.02
C VAL A 95 -14.52 13.20 10.77
N GLU A 96 -13.94 14.38 10.72
CA GLU A 96 -12.93 14.71 9.71
C GLU A 96 -11.64 13.94 10.02
N LEU A 97 -11.17 13.17 9.06
CA LEU A 97 -9.96 12.38 9.21
C LEU A 97 -8.73 13.27 8.94
N PRO A 98 -7.70 13.23 9.81
CA PRO A 98 -6.46 13.94 9.54
C PRO A 98 -5.75 13.38 8.30
N PRO A 99 -4.79 14.12 7.68
CA PRO A 99 -4.07 13.66 6.49
C PRO A 99 -3.34 12.33 6.68
N LEU A 100 -2.88 12.03 7.89
CA LEU A 100 -2.20 10.77 8.24
C LEU A 100 -3.07 9.96 9.22
N VAL A 101 -3.62 8.84 8.74
CA VAL A 101 -4.34 7.85 9.54
C VAL A 101 -3.66 6.50 9.36
N THR A 102 -3.43 5.79 10.45
CA THR A 102 -2.88 4.43 10.41
C THR A 102 -3.83 3.41 11.00
N VAL A 103 -3.55 2.14 10.79
CA VAL A 103 -4.38 1.01 11.23
C VAL A 103 -3.52 -0.04 11.92
N ALA A 104 -4.06 -0.64 12.97
CA ALA A 104 -3.41 -1.73 13.70
C ALA A 104 -4.46 -2.70 14.27
N GLU A 105 -4.09 -3.95 14.48
CA GLU A 105 -4.88 -4.87 15.29
C GLU A 105 -4.81 -4.45 16.76
N ALA A 106 -5.94 -4.49 17.45
CA ALA A 106 -5.98 -4.23 18.89
C ALA A 106 -5.12 -5.24 19.66
N GLY A 107 -4.33 -4.74 20.61
CA GLY A 107 -3.41 -5.58 21.39
C GLY A 107 -2.17 -6.08 20.62
N THR A 108 -1.92 -5.60 19.41
CA THR A 108 -0.71 -5.98 18.67
C THR A 108 0.56 -5.55 19.38
N THR A 109 1.56 -6.41 19.39
CA THR A 109 2.94 -6.11 19.81
C THR A 109 3.85 -5.82 18.61
N ALA A 110 3.35 -6.04 17.39
CA ALA A 110 4.08 -5.75 16.16
C ALA A 110 4.19 -4.23 15.94
N PRO A 111 5.31 -3.76 15.37
CA PRO A 111 5.42 -2.36 14.98
C PRO A 111 4.41 -1.99 13.88
N VAL A 112 3.83 -0.81 14.01
CA VAL A 112 2.80 -0.24 13.14
C VAL A 112 3.41 0.84 12.26
N ARG A 113 3.13 0.80 10.95
CA ARG A 113 3.60 1.82 10.02
C ARG A 113 2.99 3.18 10.35
N PHE A 114 3.83 4.20 10.33
CA PHE A 114 3.46 5.61 10.50
C PHE A 114 2.84 5.97 11.86
N ALA A 115 2.76 5.08 12.84
CA ALA A 115 2.07 5.33 14.09
C ALA A 115 2.60 6.55 14.88
N ALA A 116 3.89 6.88 14.71
CA ALA A 116 4.48 8.06 15.38
C ALA A 116 4.10 9.39 14.70
N ALA A 117 3.69 9.38 13.45
CA ALA A 117 3.33 10.58 12.68
C ALA A 117 1.81 10.71 12.45
N ALA A 118 1.04 9.66 12.72
CA ALA A 118 -0.39 9.65 12.46
C ALA A 118 -1.15 10.57 13.42
N GLY A 119 -2.11 11.33 12.89
CA GLY A 119 -3.07 12.11 13.65
C GLY A 119 -4.30 11.29 14.07
N GLY A 120 -4.50 10.11 13.45
CA GLY A 120 -5.57 9.17 13.75
C GLY A 120 -5.09 7.72 13.69
N LEU A 121 -5.60 6.87 14.58
CA LEU A 121 -5.29 5.45 14.65
C LEU A 121 -6.58 4.64 14.70
N LEU A 122 -6.73 3.71 13.78
CA LEU A 122 -7.77 2.68 13.79
C LEU A 122 -7.25 1.43 14.50
N LEU A 123 -7.86 1.06 15.61
CA LEU A 123 -7.62 -0.21 16.29
C LEU A 123 -8.71 -1.20 15.91
N VAL A 124 -8.31 -2.28 15.26
CA VAL A 124 -9.22 -3.33 14.80
C VAL A 124 -9.30 -4.40 15.86
N GLY A 125 -10.40 -4.44 16.60
CA GLY A 125 -10.69 -5.45 17.62
C GLY A 125 -11.22 -6.75 17.04
N GLU A 126 -11.86 -7.57 17.85
CA GLU A 126 -12.46 -8.83 17.41
C GLU A 126 -13.74 -8.59 16.59
N ASP A 127 -14.71 -7.91 17.14
CA ASP A 127 -15.99 -7.55 16.52
C ASP A 127 -16.09 -6.06 16.19
N GLU A 128 -15.57 -5.21 17.04
CA GLU A 128 -15.66 -3.77 16.93
C GLU A 128 -14.28 -3.14 16.71
N ALA A 129 -14.22 -2.15 15.82
CA ALA A 129 -13.06 -1.28 15.67
C ALA A 129 -13.24 0.00 16.49
N ALA A 130 -12.13 0.61 16.90
CA ALA A 130 -12.12 1.88 17.60
C ALA A 130 -11.24 2.91 16.86
N TYR A 131 -11.68 4.16 16.86
CA TYR A 131 -10.91 5.27 16.35
C TYR A 131 -10.33 6.09 17.51
N LEU A 132 -8.99 6.26 17.49
CA LEU A 132 -8.25 7.07 18.44
C LEU A 132 -7.75 8.34 17.74
N THR A 133 -7.84 9.45 18.46
CA THR A 133 -7.26 10.75 18.05
C THR A 133 -5.87 10.93 18.64
N CYS A 134 -5.10 11.85 18.08
CA CYS A 134 -3.75 12.16 18.54
C CYS A 134 -3.75 12.45 20.06
N GLY A 135 -2.80 11.84 20.79
CA GLY A 135 -2.71 11.93 22.23
C GLY A 135 -3.36 10.78 23.01
N GLU A 136 -4.19 9.94 22.36
CA GLU A 136 -4.78 8.76 23.00
C GLU A 136 -3.87 7.52 22.93
N TRP A 137 -2.74 7.61 22.24
CA TRP A 137 -1.69 6.58 22.23
C TRP A 137 -0.31 7.20 22.28
N THR A 138 0.67 6.41 22.68
CA THR A 138 2.09 6.70 22.51
C THR A 138 2.66 5.78 21.44
N ALA A 139 3.62 6.28 20.68
CA ALA A 139 4.30 5.53 19.63
C ALA A 139 5.80 5.53 19.91
N VAL A 140 6.34 4.34 20.18
CA VAL A 140 7.78 4.16 20.44
C VAL A 140 8.45 3.73 19.12
N PRO A 141 9.28 4.60 18.51
CA PRO A 141 9.92 4.29 17.23
C PRO A 141 10.76 3.02 17.28
N VAL A 142 10.71 2.25 16.21
CA VAL A 142 11.48 1.01 16.05
C VAL A 142 12.39 1.15 14.84
N PRO A 143 13.71 0.92 14.98
CA PRO A 143 14.63 0.92 13.85
C PRO A 143 14.18 -0.07 12.78
N THR A 144 14.14 0.37 11.53
CA THR A 144 13.68 -0.44 10.42
C THR A 144 14.53 -0.21 9.18
N LYS A 145 14.58 -1.23 8.30
CA LYS A 145 15.16 -1.12 6.96
C LYS A 145 14.10 -1.17 5.85
N TYR A 146 12.83 -1.26 6.23
CA TYR A 146 11.73 -1.46 5.27
C TYR A 146 11.29 -0.19 4.50
N GLY A 147 11.97 0.93 4.71
CA GLY A 147 11.67 2.18 3.99
C GLY A 147 10.38 2.88 4.45
N TYR A 148 9.83 2.46 5.58
CA TYR A 148 8.70 3.09 6.28
C TYR A 148 9.04 3.36 7.73
N PRO A 149 8.57 4.47 8.34
CA PRO A 149 8.66 4.65 9.78
C PRO A 149 7.78 3.63 10.49
N LEU A 150 8.35 2.92 11.45
CA LEU A 150 7.65 1.93 12.27
C LEU A 150 7.72 2.35 13.74
N ALA A 151 6.64 2.15 14.50
CA ALA A 151 6.62 2.36 15.93
C ALA A 151 5.73 1.31 16.63
N ARG A 152 6.08 0.95 17.87
CA ARG A 152 5.15 0.21 18.73
C ARG A 152 4.12 1.17 19.28
N VAL A 153 2.87 0.75 19.24
CA VAL A 153 1.74 1.49 19.79
C VAL A 153 1.49 1.03 21.22
N GLU A 154 1.42 1.98 22.14
CA GLU A 154 1.02 1.75 23.53
C GLU A 154 -0.17 2.66 23.84
N THR A 155 -1.27 2.07 24.27
CA THR A 155 -2.46 2.81 24.67
C THR A 155 -3.24 2.10 25.75
N THR A 156 -3.85 2.87 26.65
CA THR A 156 -4.88 2.43 27.59
C THR A 156 -6.24 3.03 27.25
N ALA A 157 -6.27 3.92 26.23
CA ALA A 157 -7.51 4.52 25.78
C ALA A 157 -8.34 3.50 25.00
N THR A 158 -9.64 3.51 25.19
CA THR A 158 -10.59 2.69 24.44
C THR A 158 -10.94 3.31 23.08
N GLY A 159 -10.66 4.61 22.91
CA GLY A 159 -11.04 5.35 21.73
C GLY A 159 -12.56 5.46 21.55
N ARG A 160 -12.96 6.00 20.40
CA ARG A 160 -14.37 6.02 19.97
C ARG A 160 -14.69 4.69 19.31
N GLY A 161 -15.57 3.88 19.91
CA GLY A 161 -16.12 2.66 19.29
C GLY A 161 -16.88 2.97 18.01
N LEU A 162 -16.70 2.15 17.01
CA LEU A 162 -17.32 2.31 15.69
C LEU A 162 -18.52 1.39 15.46
N GLY A 163 -18.91 0.66 16.51
CA GLY A 163 -20.06 -0.22 16.54
C GLY A 163 -19.79 -1.67 16.12
N PRO A 164 -20.71 -2.57 16.46
CA PRO A 164 -20.59 -4.01 16.14
C PRO A 164 -20.38 -4.25 14.65
N GLY A 165 -19.52 -5.22 14.29
CA GLY A 165 -19.20 -5.58 12.91
C GLY A 165 -18.24 -4.63 12.21
N SER A 166 -17.87 -3.48 12.80
CA SER A 166 -16.95 -2.52 12.20
C SER A 166 -15.54 -3.08 12.04
N ALA A 167 -15.12 -4.00 12.90
CA ALA A 167 -13.82 -4.66 12.79
C ALA A 167 -13.71 -5.50 11.50
N ASP A 168 -14.77 -6.20 11.11
CA ASP A 168 -14.80 -6.97 9.88
C ASP A 168 -14.74 -6.03 8.65
N VAL A 169 -15.49 -4.94 8.65
CA VAL A 169 -15.42 -3.92 7.59
C VAL A 169 -14.01 -3.34 7.49
N ALA A 170 -13.41 -2.95 8.63
CA ALA A 170 -12.05 -2.41 8.67
C ALA A 170 -11.02 -3.41 8.11
N ARG A 171 -11.10 -4.70 8.48
CA ARG A 171 -10.19 -5.73 7.97
C ARG A 171 -10.30 -5.92 6.47
N ARG A 172 -11.51 -5.97 5.92
CA ARG A 172 -11.74 -6.12 4.48
C ARG A 172 -11.15 -4.94 3.71
N TRP A 173 -11.42 -3.72 4.15
CA TRP A 173 -10.85 -2.54 3.52
C TRP A 173 -9.34 -2.42 3.71
N TRP A 174 -8.81 -2.89 4.83
CA TRP A 174 -7.36 -2.99 5.03
C TRP A 174 -6.72 -3.99 4.07
N GLN A 175 -7.34 -5.15 3.86
CA GLN A 175 -6.88 -6.15 2.88
C GLN A 175 -6.81 -5.60 1.46
N VAL A 176 -7.84 -4.92 0.99
CA VAL A 176 -7.83 -4.33 -0.35
C VAL A 176 -6.87 -3.15 -0.46
N SER A 177 -6.70 -2.36 0.61
CA SER A 177 -5.72 -1.27 0.63
C SER A 177 -4.29 -1.79 0.52
N LEU A 178 -3.95 -2.86 1.23
CA LEU A 178 -2.65 -3.53 1.10
C LEU A 178 -2.43 -4.08 -0.31
N ALA A 179 -3.46 -4.64 -0.93
CA ALA A 179 -3.37 -5.14 -2.30
C ALA A 179 -3.11 -3.99 -3.29
N ALA A 180 -3.77 -2.85 -3.15
CA ALA A 180 -3.56 -1.67 -3.99
C ALA A 180 -2.16 -1.05 -3.78
N GLU A 181 -1.70 -0.92 -2.52
CA GLU A 181 -0.35 -0.45 -2.21
C GLU A 181 0.73 -1.39 -2.80
N ILE A 182 0.52 -2.71 -2.69
CA ILE A 182 1.43 -3.70 -3.28
C ILE A 182 1.42 -3.63 -4.81
N ALA A 183 0.26 -3.47 -5.45
CA ALA A 183 0.14 -3.35 -6.91
C ALA A 183 0.98 -2.19 -7.44
N GLY A 184 0.83 -0.99 -6.86
CA GLY A 184 1.61 0.18 -7.25
C GLY A 184 3.12 0.01 -7.01
N THR A 185 3.48 -0.49 -5.83
CA THR A 185 4.88 -0.73 -5.44
C THR A 185 5.54 -1.79 -6.33
N ALA A 186 4.83 -2.88 -6.62
CA ALA A 186 5.30 -3.96 -7.49
C ALA A 186 5.50 -3.49 -8.93
N GLN A 187 4.55 -2.72 -9.47
CA GLN A 187 4.67 -2.17 -10.81
C GLN A 187 5.92 -1.29 -10.95
N ALA A 188 6.21 -0.43 -9.97
CA ALA A 188 7.40 0.41 -9.99
C ALA A 188 8.70 -0.41 -9.98
N ALA A 189 8.75 -1.49 -9.18
CA ALA A 189 9.91 -2.38 -9.15
C ALA A 189 10.10 -3.11 -10.50
N VAL A 190 9.01 -3.54 -11.15
CA VAL A 190 9.02 -4.16 -12.49
C VAL A 190 9.47 -3.16 -13.55
N ASP A 191 8.93 -1.93 -13.53
CA ASP A 191 9.29 -0.86 -14.48
C ASP A 191 10.79 -0.51 -14.39
N LEU A 192 11.30 -0.37 -13.18
CA LEU A 192 12.71 -0.08 -12.93
C LEU A 192 13.62 -1.22 -13.41
N THR A 193 13.24 -2.46 -13.15
CA THR A 193 13.96 -3.65 -13.62
C THR A 193 13.93 -3.76 -15.13
N THR A 194 12.80 -3.46 -15.75
CA THR A 194 12.64 -3.42 -17.21
C THR A 194 13.59 -2.41 -17.84
N LYS A 195 13.67 -1.21 -17.27
CA LYS A 195 14.60 -0.18 -17.71
C LYS A 195 16.06 -0.67 -17.61
N TYR A 196 16.44 -1.23 -16.47
CA TYR A 196 17.77 -1.78 -16.27
C TYR A 196 18.15 -2.83 -17.31
N LEU A 197 17.28 -3.80 -17.57
CA LEU A 197 17.56 -4.86 -18.55
C LEU A 197 17.66 -4.36 -19.99
N LYS A 198 16.99 -3.26 -20.33
CA LYS A 198 17.09 -2.61 -21.64
C LYS A 198 18.42 -1.84 -21.82
N GLU A 199 18.92 -1.23 -20.74
CA GLU A 199 20.10 -0.35 -20.78
C GLU A 199 21.41 -1.11 -20.48
N ARG A 200 21.38 -2.18 -19.67
CA ARG A 200 22.56 -2.93 -19.27
C ARG A 200 23.00 -3.90 -20.35
N GLU A 201 24.20 -3.70 -20.86
CA GLU A 201 24.82 -4.58 -21.85
C GLU A 201 25.81 -5.57 -21.22
N GLN A 202 25.67 -6.82 -21.56
CA GLN A 202 26.63 -7.91 -21.28
C GLN A 202 26.56 -8.94 -22.42
N PHE A 203 27.67 -9.66 -22.63
CA PHE A 203 27.79 -10.64 -23.72
C PHE A 203 27.49 -10.07 -25.10
N GLY A 204 27.86 -8.78 -25.33
CA GLY A 204 27.74 -8.09 -26.60
C GLY A 204 26.32 -7.60 -26.97
N ARG A 205 25.37 -7.61 -26.04
CA ARG A 205 24.01 -7.11 -26.25
C ARG A 205 23.32 -6.74 -24.94
N PRO A 206 22.21 -5.96 -24.97
CA PRO A 206 21.40 -5.67 -23.80
C PRO A 206 20.90 -6.97 -23.11
N LEU A 207 20.88 -6.97 -21.78
CA LEU A 207 20.39 -8.11 -21.00
C LEU A 207 18.94 -8.47 -21.36
N GLY A 208 18.09 -7.49 -21.68
CA GLY A 208 16.73 -7.68 -22.14
C GLY A 208 16.57 -8.42 -23.46
N ALA A 209 17.67 -8.69 -24.20
CA ALA A 209 17.64 -9.51 -25.40
C ALA A 209 17.68 -11.04 -25.12
N PHE A 210 17.88 -11.45 -23.85
CA PHE A 210 17.93 -12.85 -23.47
C PHE A 210 16.53 -13.37 -23.07
N GLN A 211 16.02 -14.37 -23.78
CA GLN A 211 14.68 -14.93 -23.55
C GLN A 211 14.44 -15.37 -22.09
N ALA A 212 15.43 -15.98 -21.45
CA ALA A 212 15.31 -16.42 -20.07
C ALA A 212 15.01 -15.26 -19.09
N LEU A 213 15.58 -14.07 -19.33
CA LEU A 213 15.32 -12.88 -18.53
C LEU A 213 13.96 -12.25 -18.90
N GLN A 214 13.62 -12.26 -20.20
CA GLN A 214 12.30 -11.77 -20.67
C GLN A 214 11.15 -12.56 -20.04
N HIS A 215 11.23 -13.90 -20.00
CA HIS A 215 10.18 -14.73 -19.43
C HIS A 215 9.98 -14.48 -17.95
N ARG A 216 11.05 -14.38 -17.15
CA ARG A 216 10.98 -14.09 -15.73
C ARG A 216 10.40 -12.70 -15.46
N LEU A 217 10.80 -11.69 -16.24
CA LEU A 217 10.23 -10.35 -16.13
C LEU A 217 8.75 -10.31 -16.53
N ALA A 218 8.37 -11.07 -17.57
CA ALA A 218 6.98 -11.20 -17.98
C ALA A 218 6.10 -11.84 -16.89
N GLU A 219 6.61 -12.86 -16.18
CA GLU A 219 5.93 -13.43 -15.01
C GLU A 219 5.71 -12.39 -13.92
N CYS A 220 6.72 -11.56 -13.63
CA CYS A 220 6.58 -10.47 -12.67
C CYS A 220 5.50 -9.45 -13.10
N ALA A 221 5.47 -9.08 -14.38
CA ALA A 221 4.48 -8.17 -14.93
C ALA A 221 3.07 -8.74 -14.83
N VAL A 222 2.88 -10.02 -15.17
CA VAL A 222 1.59 -10.73 -15.02
C VAL A 222 1.12 -10.76 -13.56
N GLN A 223 2.03 -11.01 -12.62
CA GLN A 223 1.69 -11.01 -11.19
C GLN A 223 1.31 -9.62 -10.70
N ALA A 224 2.06 -8.58 -11.07
CA ALA A 224 1.75 -7.20 -10.68
C ALA A 224 0.38 -6.76 -11.23
N GLU A 225 0.12 -7.07 -12.52
CA GLU A 225 -1.15 -6.77 -13.17
C GLU A 225 -2.31 -7.55 -12.57
N GLY A 226 -2.10 -8.84 -12.26
CA GLY A 226 -3.10 -9.67 -11.60
C GLY A 226 -3.52 -9.11 -10.23
N VAL A 227 -2.56 -8.68 -9.41
CA VAL A 227 -2.84 -8.03 -8.11
C VAL A 227 -3.62 -6.74 -8.31
N ARG A 228 -3.23 -5.92 -9.28
CA ARG A 228 -3.92 -4.66 -9.61
C ARG A 228 -5.41 -4.90 -9.87
N TRP A 229 -5.74 -5.85 -10.74
CA TRP A 229 -7.13 -6.12 -11.10
C TRP A 229 -7.94 -6.73 -9.97
N LEU A 230 -7.35 -7.63 -9.18
CA LEU A 230 -8.01 -8.19 -8.00
C LEU A 230 -8.31 -7.11 -6.95
N ALA A 231 -7.38 -6.17 -6.73
CA ALA A 231 -7.59 -5.05 -5.82
C ALA A 231 -8.71 -4.12 -6.33
N ARG A 232 -8.67 -3.73 -7.61
CA ARG A 232 -9.67 -2.85 -8.22
C ARG A 232 -11.06 -3.49 -8.23
N GLU A 233 -11.17 -4.76 -8.58
CA GLU A 233 -12.44 -5.49 -8.52
C GLU A 233 -13.01 -5.51 -7.09
N ALA A 234 -12.18 -5.87 -6.11
CA ALA A 234 -12.61 -5.90 -4.72
C ALA A 234 -13.06 -4.52 -4.20
N ILE A 235 -12.34 -3.45 -4.55
CA ILE A 235 -12.68 -2.07 -4.20
C ILE A 235 -13.99 -1.64 -4.86
N ALA A 236 -14.15 -1.85 -6.17
CA ALA A 236 -15.33 -1.46 -6.92
C ALA A 236 -16.62 -2.14 -6.43
N LEU A 237 -16.49 -3.34 -5.86
CA LEU A 237 -17.61 -4.12 -5.29
C LEU A 237 -17.81 -3.88 -3.77
N GLY A 238 -17.12 -2.91 -3.15
CA GLY A 238 -17.28 -2.59 -1.73
C GLY A 238 -16.59 -3.56 -0.78
N ALA A 239 -15.48 -4.12 -1.22
CA ALA A 239 -14.63 -5.04 -0.46
C ALA A 239 -15.38 -6.28 0.09
N PRO A 240 -16.06 -7.11 -0.73
CA PRO A 240 -16.64 -8.35 -0.27
C PRO A 240 -15.57 -9.26 0.34
N ALA A 241 -15.87 -9.94 1.44
CA ALA A 241 -14.90 -10.68 2.26
C ALA A 241 -14.01 -11.63 1.44
N ALA A 242 -14.59 -12.44 0.55
CA ALA A 242 -13.83 -13.38 -0.25
C ALA A 242 -12.93 -12.69 -1.29
N LEU A 243 -13.37 -11.58 -1.89
CA LEU A 243 -12.56 -10.82 -2.86
C LEU A 243 -11.45 -10.05 -2.16
N ALA A 244 -11.74 -9.41 -1.01
CA ALA A 244 -10.75 -8.68 -0.24
C ALA A 244 -9.62 -9.60 0.24
N ALA A 245 -9.97 -10.73 0.85
CA ALA A 245 -9.01 -11.71 1.30
C ALA A 245 -8.23 -12.34 0.12
N GLY A 246 -8.90 -12.64 -1.00
CA GLY A 246 -8.28 -13.16 -2.21
C GLY A 246 -7.26 -12.20 -2.81
N ALA A 247 -7.59 -10.91 -2.90
CA ALA A 247 -6.68 -9.86 -3.35
C ALA A 247 -5.44 -9.75 -2.45
N ALA A 248 -5.63 -9.79 -1.11
CA ALA A 248 -4.53 -9.72 -0.16
C ALA A 248 -3.60 -10.96 -0.23
N VAL A 249 -4.15 -12.17 -0.39
CA VAL A 249 -3.35 -13.40 -0.61
C VAL A 249 -2.51 -13.29 -1.87
N ALA A 250 -3.14 -12.91 -2.99
CA ALA A 250 -2.44 -12.74 -4.28
C ALA A 250 -1.35 -11.68 -4.17
N ALA A 251 -1.65 -10.53 -3.54
CA ALA A 251 -0.72 -9.43 -3.34
C ALA A 251 0.51 -9.85 -2.50
N ALA A 252 0.29 -10.53 -1.36
CA ALA A 252 1.39 -10.99 -0.52
C ALA A 252 2.29 -12.02 -1.23
N GLY A 253 1.71 -12.88 -2.04
CA GLY A 253 2.44 -13.85 -2.88
C GLY A 253 3.26 -13.16 -3.96
N ALA A 254 2.64 -12.23 -4.71
CA ALA A 254 3.29 -11.45 -5.76
C ALA A 254 4.42 -10.58 -5.21
N ALA A 255 4.23 -9.92 -4.06
CA ALA A 255 5.26 -9.11 -3.41
C ALA A 255 6.54 -9.92 -3.14
N ARG A 256 6.39 -11.16 -2.68
CA ARG A 256 7.54 -12.07 -2.47
C ARG A 256 8.24 -12.38 -3.78
N LEU A 257 7.47 -12.87 -4.77
CA LEU A 257 8.02 -13.29 -6.07
C LEU A 257 8.72 -12.12 -6.77
N ILE A 258 8.04 -10.98 -6.88
CA ILE A 258 8.58 -9.80 -7.58
C ILE A 258 9.85 -9.29 -6.89
N THR A 259 9.90 -9.27 -5.55
CA THR A 259 11.13 -8.91 -4.85
C THR A 259 12.28 -9.86 -5.22
N GLN A 260 12.06 -11.18 -5.17
CA GLN A 260 13.08 -12.16 -5.50
C GLN A 260 13.57 -12.05 -6.94
N GLU A 261 12.63 -11.94 -7.89
CA GLU A 261 12.92 -11.90 -9.31
C GLU A 261 13.62 -10.61 -9.73
N THR A 262 13.15 -9.45 -9.26
CA THR A 262 13.76 -8.15 -9.62
C THR A 262 15.19 -8.03 -9.10
N HIS A 263 15.48 -8.50 -7.87
CA HIS A 263 16.86 -8.58 -7.37
C HIS A 263 17.72 -9.56 -8.15
N GLN A 264 17.18 -10.73 -8.52
CA GLN A 264 17.91 -11.70 -9.33
C GLN A 264 18.21 -11.16 -10.73
N LEU A 265 17.25 -10.47 -11.37
CA LEU A 265 17.39 -9.91 -12.71
C LEU A 265 18.37 -8.72 -12.76
N THR A 266 18.48 -7.94 -11.69
CA THR A 266 19.42 -6.83 -11.58
C THR A 266 20.79 -7.24 -11.03
N GLY A 267 20.89 -8.47 -10.47
CA GLY A 267 22.14 -9.02 -9.94
C GLY A 267 22.73 -8.18 -8.81
N ALA A 268 24.04 -8.07 -8.76
CA ALA A 268 24.73 -7.33 -7.69
C ALA A 268 24.25 -5.87 -7.57
N MET A 269 23.89 -5.23 -8.69
CA MET A 269 23.43 -3.84 -8.71
C MET A 269 22.15 -3.65 -7.90
N GLY A 270 21.20 -4.60 -7.95
CA GLY A 270 19.95 -4.55 -7.18
C GLY A 270 20.13 -4.60 -5.66
N PHE A 271 21.29 -5.02 -5.18
CA PHE A 271 21.62 -5.07 -3.75
C PHE A 271 22.40 -3.83 -3.27
N THR A 272 22.71 -2.89 -4.14
CA THR A 272 23.41 -1.65 -3.79
C THR A 272 22.40 -0.53 -3.45
N LEU A 273 22.84 0.45 -2.67
CA LEU A 273 22.05 1.67 -2.40
C LEU A 273 22.13 2.69 -3.54
N GLU A 274 22.99 2.47 -4.51
CA GLU A 274 23.13 3.30 -5.71
C GLU A 274 21.95 3.09 -6.68
N TYR A 275 21.37 1.88 -6.66
CA TYR A 275 20.23 1.53 -7.49
C TYR A 275 18.94 1.50 -6.68
N ASP A 276 17.97 2.27 -7.10
CA ASP A 276 16.76 2.57 -6.31
C ASP A 276 15.78 1.39 -6.08
N LEU A 277 16.09 0.18 -6.58
CA LEU A 277 15.22 -0.98 -6.42
C LEU A 277 14.86 -1.25 -4.96
N HIS A 278 15.81 -1.03 -4.04
CA HIS A 278 15.60 -1.24 -2.61
C HIS A 278 14.46 -0.39 -2.03
N VAL A 279 14.15 0.77 -2.61
CA VAL A 279 13.04 1.63 -2.18
C VAL A 279 11.71 0.89 -2.26
N TRP A 280 11.47 0.17 -3.34
CA TRP A 280 10.21 -0.58 -3.53
C TRP A 280 10.29 -1.99 -2.98
N SER A 281 11.41 -2.70 -3.16
CA SER A 281 11.51 -4.10 -2.73
C SER A 281 11.44 -4.26 -1.21
N LEU A 282 12.00 -3.34 -0.43
CA LEU A 282 11.90 -3.34 1.03
C LEU A 282 10.47 -3.02 1.48
N ARG A 283 9.79 -2.10 0.81
CA ARG A 283 8.37 -1.78 1.05
C ARG A 283 7.46 -2.96 0.75
N LEU A 284 7.69 -3.70 -0.34
CA LEU A 284 6.98 -4.94 -0.63
C LEU A 284 7.13 -5.96 0.51
N GLN A 285 8.33 -6.07 1.11
CA GLN A 285 8.55 -6.96 2.25
C GLN A 285 7.79 -6.50 3.51
N ALA A 286 7.65 -5.20 3.75
CA ALA A 286 6.83 -4.70 4.85
C ALA A 286 5.34 -4.99 4.61
N LEU A 287 4.82 -4.55 3.47
CA LEU A 287 3.40 -4.65 3.13
C LEU A 287 2.86 -6.10 3.16
N ARG A 288 3.63 -7.06 2.64
CA ARG A 288 3.21 -8.46 2.61
C ARG A 288 3.06 -9.13 3.98
N THR A 289 3.58 -8.52 5.04
CA THR A 289 3.52 -9.04 6.41
C THR A 289 2.45 -8.37 7.27
N GLU A 290 1.86 -7.28 6.80
CA GLU A 290 0.79 -6.59 7.51
C GLU A 290 -0.50 -7.39 7.55
N GLY A 291 -1.38 -7.05 8.49
CA GLY A 291 -2.64 -7.74 8.71
C GLY A 291 -2.50 -9.23 9.05
N GLY A 292 -1.33 -9.66 9.53
CA GLY A 292 -0.99 -11.06 9.83
C GLY A 292 -0.41 -11.83 8.63
N GLY A 293 -0.15 -11.15 7.50
CA GLY A 293 0.48 -11.70 6.32
C GLY A 293 -0.37 -12.75 5.58
N ILE A 294 0.27 -13.44 4.62
CA ILE A 294 -0.44 -14.34 3.71
C ILE A 294 -1.23 -15.45 4.42
N GLY A 295 -0.74 -15.95 5.56
CA GLY A 295 -1.42 -17.02 6.31
C GLY A 295 -2.79 -16.58 6.82
N ARG A 296 -2.85 -15.43 7.50
CA ARG A 296 -4.11 -14.89 8.02
C ARG A 296 -5.08 -14.47 6.91
N HIS A 297 -4.56 -13.92 5.81
CA HIS A 297 -5.39 -13.59 4.65
C HIS A 297 -5.97 -14.85 4.00
N ALA A 298 -5.20 -15.94 3.92
CA ALA A 298 -5.67 -17.23 3.42
C ALA A 298 -6.74 -17.85 4.33
N GLU A 299 -6.57 -17.79 5.65
CA GLU A 299 -7.59 -18.23 6.62
C GLU A 299 -8.89 -17.44 6.44
N ALA A 300 -8.80 -16.10 6.29
CA ALA A 300 -9.95 -15.24 6.02
C ALA A 300 -10.64 -15.61 4.70
N LEU A 301 -9.88 -15.92 3.65
CA LEU A 301 -10.42 -16.35 2.35
C LEU A 301 -11.17 -17.69 2.48
N VAL A 302 -10.60 -18.66 3.20
CA VAL A 302 -11.24 -19.96 3.45
C VAL A 302 -12.55 -19.74 4.23
N GLY A 303 -12.52 -18.97 5.31
CA GLY A 303 -13.70 -18.66 6.10
C GLY A 303 -14.80 -17.99 5.28
N ALA A 304 -14.44 -17.04 4.39
CA ALA A 304 -15.42 -16.33 3.57
C ALA A 304 -16.03 -17.18 2.43
N ARG A 305 -15.38 -18.29 2.03
CA ARG A 305 -15.87 -19.13 0.92
C ARG A 305 -16.56 -20.40 1.34
N TRP A 306 -16.24 -20.95 2.50
CA TRP A 306 -16.68 -22.28 2.91
C TRP A 306 -17.35 -22.34 4.28
N HIS A 307 -17.63 -21.16 4.87
CA HIS A 307 -18.43 -21.01 6.10
C HIS A 307 -19.49 -19.93 5.91
#